data_31fd56b59743a18322f13fe3c6b07cc3
#
_entry.id   31fd56b59743a18322f13fe3c6b07cc3
#
_cell.length_a   1.000
_cell.length_b   1.000
_cell.length_c   1.000
_cell.angle_alpha   90.00
_cell.angle_beta   90.00
_cell.angle_gamma   90.00
#
_symmetry.space_group_name_H-M   'P 1'
#
loop_
_entity.id
_entity.type
_entity.pdbx_description
1 polymer ?
#
loop_
_entity_poly.entity_id
_entity_poly.type
_entity_poly.pdbx_seq_one_letter_code
_entity_poly.pdbx_strand_id
1 'polypeptide(L)'
;GENYRKVDLNGKKYIIKTPLEELDWKYTDETKEILGYKVYKVTSKYGKFDVEAWFTKEIDFNFMPIRVKPIEGFVLEMNIFLEAENVGKVNNYIKVLTINKNAKKYKFKNPMTETSKKDNVVTPQEYLKIEEEVNNKRNEMYNQSNGVDKK
;
A
#
# COMPACT_ATOMS: atom_id res chain seq x y z
N GLY A 1 1.26 11.99 -0.29
CA GLY A 1 0.14 11.14 0.09
C GLY A 1 0.47 10.29 1.31
N GLU A 2 -0.54 9.83 1.99
CA GLU A 2 -0.42 9.06 3.22
C GLU A 2 -1.35 7.85 3.15
N ASN A 3 -0.91 6.75 3.73
CA ASN A 3 -1.70 5.53 3.86
C ASN A 3 -2.15 5.39 5.33
N TYR A 4 -3.42 5.04 5.53
CA TYR A 4 -4.01 4.86 6.86
C TYR A 4 -4.52 3.43 7.01
N ARG A 5 -4.14 2.77 8.08
CA ARG A 5 -4.61 1.42 8.42
C ARG A 5 -5.23 1.43 9.82
N LYS A 6 -6.50 1.04 9.92
CA LYS A 6 -7.16 0.83 11.22
C LYS A 6 -6.81 -0.56 11.76
N VAL A 7 -6.45 -0.63 13.03
CA VAL A 7 -6.11 -1.88 13.74
C VAL A 7 -6.81 -1.87 15.10
N ASP A 8 -7.33 -3.01 15.50
CA ASP A 8 -7.80 -3.25 16.86
C ASP A 8 -6.80 -4.16 17.57
N LEU A 9 -6.29 -3.68 18.72
CA LEU A 9 -5.38 -4.44 19.57
C LEU A 9 -5.97 -4.52 20.96
N ASN A 10 -6.53 -5.67 21.32
CA ASN A 10 -7.20 -5.92 22.59
C ASN A 10 -8.32 -4.93 22.92
N GLY A 11 -9.17 -4.62 21.93
CA GLY A 11 -10.29 -3.68 22.07
C GLY A 11 -9.90 -2.20 22.01
N LYS A 12 -8.61 -1.88 21.90
CA LYS A 12 -8.13 -0.52 21.67
C LYS A 12 -7.85 -0.26 20.22
N LYS A 13 -8.45 0.78 19.66
CA LYS A 13 -8.34 1.12 18.23
C LYS A 13 -7.17 2.05 17.97
N TYR A 14 -6.39 1.71 16.95
CA TYR A 14 -5.27 2.51 16.46
C TYR A 14 -5.44 2.80 14.97
N ILE A 15 -4.96 3.96 14.54
CA ILE A 15 -4.81 4.33 13.15
C ILE A 15 -3.32 4.48 12.88
N ILE A 16 -2.77 3.55 12.10
CA ILE A 16 -1.38 3.60 11.68
C ILE A 16 -1.29 4.47 10.44
N LYS A 17 -0.56 5.57 10.55
CA LYS A 17 -0.32 6.54 9.48
C LYS A 17 1.06 6.27 8.88
N THR A 18 1.11 5.91 7.60
CA THR A 18 2.35 5.61 6.89
C THR A 18 2.48 6.54 5.69
N PRO A 19 3.59 7.27 5.52
CA PRO A 19 3.84 8.00 4.29
C PRO A 19 3.91 7.03 3.10
N LEU A 20 3.44 7.46 1.93
CA LEU A 20 3.62 6.69 0.71
C LEU A 20 5.08 6.83 0.25
N GLU A 21 5.66 5.68 -0.12
CA GLU A 21 6.99 5.63 -0.72
C GLU A 21 6.98 6.35 -2.07
N GLU A 22 8.00 7.16 -2.34
CA GLU A 22 8.21 7.81 -3.61
C GLU A 22 9.25 6.99 -4.39
N LEU A 23 8.87 6.53 -5.59
CA LEU A 23 9.76 5.81 -6.47
C LEU A 23 10.44 6.78 -7.45
N ASP A 24 11.69 6.50 -7.78
CA ASP A 24 12.44 7.22 -8.81
C ASP A 24 12.04 6.71 -10.20
N TRP A 25 11.04 7.38 -10.81
CA TRP A 25 10.50 7.02 -12.11
C TRP A 25 11.35 7.57 -13.26
N LYS A 26 11.80 6.67 -14.13
CA LYS A 26 12.50 6.99 -15.37
C LYS A 26 11.52 6.93 -16.53
N TYR A 27 11.33 8.06 -17.19
CA TYR A 27 10.49 8.18 -18.39
C TYR A 27 11.26 7.67 -19.60
N THR A 28 10.59 6.90 -20.46
CA THR A 28 11.14 6.40 -21.71
C THR A 28 10.41 7.01 -22.90
N ASP A 29 10.95 6.84 -24.10
CA ASP A 29 10.30 7.31 -25.34
C ASP A 29 9.29 6.27 -25.89
N GLU A 30 9.14 5.13 -25.20
CA GLU A 30 8.24 4.08 -25.65
C GLU A 30 6.77 4.47 -25.43
N THR A 31 5.97 4.27 -26.47
CA THR A 31 4.52 4.52 -26.44
C THR A 31 3.78 3.37 -27.08
N LYS A 32 2.55 3.14 -26.64
CA LYS A 32 1.59 2.22 -27.25
C LYS A 32 0.16 2.72 -27.01
N GLU A 33 -0.83 1.96 -27.45
CA GLU A 33 -2.24 2.23 -27.17
C GLU A 33 -2.82 1.14 -26.27
N ILE A 34 -3.53 1.55 -25.21
CA ILE A 34 -4.28 0.67 -24.30
C ILE A 34 -5.67 1.26 -24.11
N LEU A 35 -6.72 0.49 -24.38
CA LEU A 35 -8.13 0.89 -24.24
C LEU A 35 -8.46 2.22 -24.96
N GLY A 36 -7.81 2.50 -26.12
CA GLY A 36 -7.98 3.72 -26.87
C GLY A 36 -7.23 4.93 -26.34
N TYR A 37 -6.40 4.77 -25.32
CA TYR A 37 -5.55 5.84 -24.79
C TYR A 37 -4.10 5.66 -25.23
N LYS A 38 -3.46 6.76 -25.61
CA LYS A 38 -2.01 6.76 -25.80
C LYS A 38 -1.34 6.66 -24.42
N VAL A 39 -0.50 5.65 -24.25
CA VAL A 39 0.22 5.42 -23.00
C VAL A 39 1.73 5.55 -23.20
N TYR A 40 2.40 5.97 -22.16
CA TYR A 40 3.84 6.18 -22.06
C TYR A 40 4.43 5.21 -21.05
N LYS A 41 5.60 4.67 -21.36
CA LYS A 41 6.30 3.76 -20.47
C LYS A 41 7.17 4.51 -19.47
N VAL A 42 7.10 4.10 -18.22
CA VAL A 42 8.02 4.49 -17.16
C VAL A 42 8.56 3.27 -16.47
N THR A 43 9.77 3.36 -15.95
CA THR A 43 10.42 2.30 -15.21
C THR A 43 10.92 2.81 -13.87
N SER A 44 10.97 1.93 -12.88
CA SER A 44 11.51 2.23 -11.55
C SER A 44 11.95 0.94 -10.86
N LYS A 45 12.40 1.09 -9.60
CA LYS A 45 12.61 -0.02 -8.68
C LYS A 45 11.70 0.11 -7.47
N TYR A 46 11.14 -1.02 -7.05
CA TYR A 46 10.36 -1.14 -5.82
C TYR A 46 11.02 -2.20 -4.92
N GLY A 47 11.82 -1.75 -3.97
CA GLY A 47 12.73 -2.62 -3.23
C GLY A 47 13.71 -3.33 -4.19
N LYS A 48 13.67 -4.66 -4.21
CA LYS A 48 14.49 -5.48 -5.11
C LYS A 48 13.86 -5.76 -6.48
N PHE A 49 12.60 -5.35 -6.68
CA PHE A 49 11.85 -5.62 -7.90
C PHE A 49 12.05 -4.51 -8.93
N ASP A 50 12.11 -4.88 -10.19
CA ASP A 50 11.98 -3.95 -11.31
C ASP A 50 10.50 -3.70 -11.57
N VAL A 51 10.16 -2.45 -11.90
CA VAL A 51 8.80 -2.02 -12.19
C VAL A 51 8.76 -1.34 -13.54
N GLU A 52 7.84 -1.80 -14.39
CA GLU A 52 7.48 -1.14 -15.64
C GLU A 52 6.00 -0.75 -15.56
N ALA A 53 5.68 0.49 -15.88
CA ALA A 53 4.31 0.98 -15.89
C ALA A 53 4.01 1.73 -17.18
N TRP A 54 2.77 1.58 -17.66
CA TRP A 54 2.23 2.30 -18.80
C TRP A 54 1.10 3.19 -18.34
N PHE A 55 1.25 4.49 -18.51
CA PHE A 55 0.32 5.50 -18.01
C PHE A 55 -0.13 6.47 -19.10
N THR A 56 -1.27 7.09 -18.88
CA THR A 56 -1.80 8.16 -19.73
C THR A 56 -2.10 9.42 -18.93
N LYS A 57 -1.99 10.58 -19.57
CA LYS A 57 -2.43 11.88 -19.03
C LYS A 57 -3.82 12.28 -19.55
N GLU A 58 -4.41 11.50 -20.44
CA GLU A 58 -5.73 11.77 -21.02
C GLU A 58 -6.91 11.53 -20.04
N ILE A 59 -6.62 10.89 -18.91
CA ILE A 59 -7.58 10.67 -17.81
C ILE A 59 -7.22 11.64 -16.69
N ASP A 60 -8.13 12.55 -16.37
CA ASP A 60 -7.95 13.56 -15.30
C ASP A 60 -8.13 12.93 -13.90
N PHE A 61 -7.32 11.93 -13.62
CA PHE A 61 -7.26 11.25 -12.32
C PHE A 61 -5.93 10.51 -12.19
N ASN A 62 -5.20 10.77 -11.10
CA ASN A 62 -3.96 10.06 -10.82
C ASN A 62 -4.27 8.71 -10.17
N PHE A 63 -3.85 7.63 -10.80
CA PHE A 63 -4.05 6.27 -10.31
C PHE A 63 -2.77 5.46 -10.38
N MET A 64 -2.44 4.81 -9.28
CA MET A 64 -1.31 3.89 -9.14
C MET A 64 -1.82 2.58 -8.51
N PRO A 65 -1.62 1.42 -9.14
CA PRO A 65 -2.15 0.15 -8.64
C PRO A 65 -1.40 -0.43 -7.44
N ILE A 66 -0.31 0.18 -7.03
CA ILE A 66 0.47 -0.18 -5.83
C ILE A 66 0.52 0.98 -4.83
N ARG A 67 0.92 0.69 -3.59
CA ARG A 67 0.91 1.67 -2.48
C ARG A 67 2.15 2.54 -2.46
N VAL A 68 2.36 3.28 -3.54
CA VAL A 68 3.42 4.28 -3.65
C VAL A 68 2.82 5.62 -4.06
N LYS A 69 3.60 6.69 -3.97
CA LYS A 69 3.17 8.00 -4.46
C LYS A 69 2.87 7.90 -5.97
N PRO A 70 1.65 8.26 -6.41
CA PRO A 70 1.30 8.15 -7.81
C PRO A 70 2.11 9.12 -8.66
N ILE A 71 2.41 8.73 -9.90
CA ILE A 71 2.85 9.64 -10.96
C ILE A 71 1.68 10.53 -11.41
N GLU A 72 1.97 11.63 -12.08
CA GLU A 72 0.94 12.48 -12.71
C GLU A 72 0.35 11.74 -13.93
N GLY A 73 -0.74 11.01 -13.70
CA GLY A 73 -1.46 10.27 -14.71
C GLY A 73 -2.10 8.99 -14.19
N PHE A 74 -2.77 8.30 -15.09
CA PHE A 74 -3.50 7.07 -14.80
C PHE A 74 -2.71 5.88 -15.35
N VAL A 75 -2.28 4.98 -14.47
CA VAL A 75 -1.58 3.73 -14.86
C VAL A 75 -2.60 2.71 -15.34
N LEU A 76 -2.45 2.28 -16.59
CA LEU A 76 -3.32 1.28 -17.25
C LEU A 76 -2.75 -0.13 -17.22
N GLU A 77 -1.42 -0.24 -17.14
CA GLU A 77 -0.72 -1.52 -17.12
C GLU A 77 0.54 -1.38 -16.28
N MET A 78 0.84 -2.38 -15.48
CA MET A 78 2.05 -2.42 -14.65
C MET A 78 2.57 -3.85 -14.56
N ASN A 79 3.87 -3.98 -14.65
CA ASN A 79 4.60 -5.22 -14.44
C ASN A 79 5.65 -5.03 -13.34
N ILE A 80 5.61 -5.89 -12.33
CA ILE A 80 6.57 -5.92 -11.23
C ILE A 80 7.26 -7.27 -11.28
N PHE A 81 8.56 -7.28 -11.53
CA PHE A 81 9.27 -8.52 -11.76
C PHE A 81 10.63 -8.55 -11.06
N LEU A 82 11.06 -9.75 -10.76
CA LEU A 82 12.37 -10.05 -10.22
C LEU A 82 12.88 -11.30 -10.94
N GLU A 83 14.09 -11.21 -11.47
CA GLU A 83 14.83 -12.36 -11.96
C GLU A 83 16.10 -12.51 -11.13
N ALA A 84 16.18 -13.59 -10.36
CA ALA A 84 17.34 -13.89 -9.52
C ALA A 84 17.67 -15.38 -9.59
N GLU A 85 18.95 -15.70 -9.68
CA GLU A 85 19.44 -17.08 -9.87
C GLU A 85 18.93 -18.06 -8.81
N ASN A 86 18.72 -17.59 -7.56
CA ASN A 86 18.31 -18.45 -6.45
C ASN A 86 16.80 -18.41 -6.15
N VAL A 87 16.03 -17.56 -6.82
CA VAL A 87 14.60 -17.35 -6.56
C VAL A 87 13.76 -17.69 -7.79
N GLY A 88 14.37 -17.73 -8.97
CA GLY A 88 13.66 -17.85 -10.24
C GLY A 88 13.04 -16.53 -10.69
N LYS A 89 12.05 -16.63 -11.56
CA LYS A 89 11.31 -15.48 -12.08
C LYS A 89 10.03 -15.26 -11.25
N VAL A 90 9.92 -14.10 -10.65
CA VAL A 90 8.67 -13.61 -10.05
C VAL A 90 8.12 -12.51 -10.95
N ASN A 91 6.87 -12.61 -11.32
CA ASN A 91 6.21 -11.64 -12.19
C ASN A 91 4.80 -11.37 -11.67
N ASN A 92 4.51 -10.13 -11.35
CA ASN A 92 3.18 -9.66 -10.97
C ASN A 92 2.72 -8.63 -12.00
N TYR A 93 1.73 -9.02 -12.81
CA TYR A 93 1.20 -8.22 -13.91
C TYR A 93 -0.19 -7.70 -13.57
N ILE A 94 -0.36 -6.40 -13.63
CA ILE A 94 -1.61 -5.69 -13.34
C ILE A 94 -2.05 -4.96 -14.61
N LYS A 95 -3.32 -5.13 -15.01
CA LYS A 95 -3.88 -4.48 -16.18
C LYS A 95 -5.30 -4.00 -15.91
N VAL A 96 -5.58 -2.77 -16.32
CA VAL A 96 -6.95 -2.24 -16.37
C VAL A 96 -7.69 -2.87 -17.54
N LEU A 97 -8.84 -3.49 -17.27
CA LEU A 97 -9.63 -4.17 -18.29
C LEU A 97 -10.69 -3.25 -18.90
N THR A 98 -11.29 -2.40 -18.09
CA THR A 98 -12.36 -1.47 -18.52
C THR A 98 -12.29 -0.18 -17.74
N ILE A 99 -12.71 0.92 -18.38
CA ILE A 99 -12.87 2.24 -17.75
C ILE A 99 -14.30 2.73 -18.01
N ASN A 100 -15.04 2.97 -16.94
CA ASN A 100 -16.38 3.56 -17.03
C ASN A 100 -16.30 5.06 -16.77
N LYS A 101 -16.34 5.87 -17.83
CA LYS A 101 -16.30 7.35 -17.74
C LYS A 101 -17.58 7.95 -17.17
N ASN A 102 -18.69 7.21 -17.17
CA ASN A 102 -20.01 7.67 -16.70
C ASN A 102 -20.31 7.19 -15.28
N ALA A 103 -19.35 6.64 -14.57
CA ALA A 103 -19.55 6.25 -13.18
C ALA A 103 -19.91 7.47 -12.33
N LYS A 104 -20.98 7.36 -11.53
CA LYS A 104 -21.36 8.41 -10.58
C LYS A 104 -20.18 8.65 -9.64
N LYS A 105 -19.90 9.93 -9.34
CA LYS A 105 -18.84 10.29 -8.37
C LYS A 105 -19.10 9.56 -7.05
N TYR A 106 -18.25 8.57 -6.76
CA TYR A 106 -18.28 7.89 -5.47
C TYR A 106 -17.53 8.76 -4.45
N LYS A 107 -18.23 9.17 -3.39
CA LYS A 107 -17.59 9.90 -2.30
C LYS A 107 -16.90 8.87 -1.41
N PHE A 108 -15.60 8.72 -1.55
CA PHE A 108 -14.81 7.98 -0.57
C PHE A 108 -14.84 8.72 0.77
N LYS A 109 -15.28 8.02 1.81
CA LYS A 109 -15.14 8.54 3.16
C LYS A 109 -13.67 8.42 3.58
N ASN A 110 -13.06 9.54 3.92
CA ASN A 110 -11.71 9.51 4.49
C ASN A 110 -11.80 8.80 5.85
N PRO A 111 -11.04 7.70 6.09
CA PRO A 111 -11.03 7.02 7.38
C PRO A 111 -10.71 7.95 8.56
N MET A 112 -9.97 9.03 8.30
CA MET A 112 -9.63 10.03 9.32
C MET A 112 -10.82 10.90 9.73
N THR A 113 -11.83 11.09 8.87
CA THR A 113 -13.05 11.86 9.24
C THR A 113 -14.00 11.07 10.14
N GLU A 114 -13.83 9.74 10.20
CA GLU A 114 -14.60 8.85 11.07
C GLU A 114 -13.84 8.50 12.37
N THR A 115 -12.67 9.13 12.61
CA THR A 115 -11.95 8.95 13.85
C THR A 115 -12.71 9.60 14.98
N SER A 116 -13.04 8.84 16.01
CA SER A 116 -13.49 9.40 17.26
C SER A 116 -12.27 10.05 17.97
N LYS A 117 -12.52 11.00 18.87
CA LYS A 117 -11.46 11.58 19.74
C LYS A 117 -10.73 10.52 20.59
N LYS A 118 -11.18 9.26 20.54
CA LYS A 118 -10.62 8.10 21.26
C LYS A 118 -9.67 7.27 20.40
N ASP A 119 -9.58 7.53 19.09
CA ASP A 119 -8.70 6.76 18.20
C ASP A 119 -7.26 7.32 18.31
N ASN A 120 -6.31 6.44 18.57
CA ASN A 120 -4.91 6.82 18.67
C ASN A 120 -4.27 6.75 17.28
N VAL A 121 -3.87 7.90 16.76
CA VAL A 121 -3.10 7.98 15.50
C VAL A 121 -1.63 7.77 15.85
N VAL A 122 -1.00 6.77 15.24
CA VAL A 122 0.38 6.36 15.52
C VAL A 122 1.15 6.13 14.23
N THR A 123 2.46 6.26 14.30
CA THR A 123 3.38 5.81 13.24
C THR A 123 3.54 4.28 13.27
N PRO A 124 4.05 3.64 12.21
CA PRO A 124 4.34 2.21 12.22
C PRO A 124 5.29 1.80 13.35
N GLN A 125 6.30 2.61 13.64
CA GLN A 125 7.30 2.35 14.69
C GLN A 125 6.67 2.43 16.10
N GLU A 126 5.82 3.43 16.33
CA GLU A 126 5.08 3.55 17.58
C GLU A 126 4.12 2.37 17.78
N TYR A 127 3.45 1.95 16.71
CA TYR A 127 2.54 0.81 16.77
C TYR A 127 3.29 -0.49 17.10
N LEU A 128 4.45 -0.74 16.50
CA LEU A 128 5.28 -1.92 16.81
C LEU A 128 5.69 -1.97 18.28
N LYS A 129 6.07 -0.84 18.89
CA LYS A 129 6.39 -0.77 20.32
C LYS A 129 5.19 -1.10 21.19
N ILE A 130 4.02 -0.57 20.85
CA ILE A 130 2.77 -0.83 21.57
C ILE A 130 2.40 -2.32 21.48
N GLU A 131 2.53 -2.92 20.29
CA GLU A 131 2.25 -4.33 20.07
C GLU A 131 3.20 -5.23 20.87
N GLU A 132 4.49 -4.90 20.90
CA GLU A 132 5.51 -5.60 21.69
C GLU A 132 5.22 -5.51 23.19
N GLU A 133 4.89 -4.33 23.73
CA GLU A 133 4.52 -4.14 25.14
C GLU A 133 3.29 -4.97 25.52
N VAL A 134 2.27 -5.00 24.66
CA VAL A 134 1.05 -5.79 24.90
C VAL A 134 1.36 -7.30 24.89
N ASN A 135 2.20 -7.75 23.97
CA ASN A 135 2.60 -9.16 23.90
C ASN A 135 3.45 -9.57 25.10
N ASN A 136 4.38 -8.72 25.55
CA ASN A 136 5.20 -8.98 26.73
C ASN A 136 4.34 -9.10 28.00
N LYS A 137 3.41 -8.18 28.22
CA LYS A 137 2.46 -8.26 29.34
C LYS A 137 1.60 -9.53 29.30
N ARG A 138 1.16 -9.95 28.10
CA ARG A 138 0.42 -11.21 27.92
C ARG A 138 1.26 -12.42 28.31
N ASN A 139 2.51 -12.45 27.87
CA ASN A 139 3.44 -13.54 28.19
C ASN A 139 3.75 -13.59 29.69
N GLU A 140 3.95 -12.44 30.34
CA GLU A 140 4.15 -12.37 31.79
C GLU A 140 2.94 -12.92 32.56
N MET A 141 1.72 -12.52 32.18
CA MET A 141 0.50 -13.04 32.81
C MET A 141 0.34 -14.56 32.59
N TYR A 142 0.67 -15.06 31.39
CA TYR A 142 0.63 -16.48 31.10
C TYR A 142 1.64 -17.26 31.93
N ASN A 143 2.85 -16.77 32.09
CA ASN A 143 3.90 -17.39 32.90
C ASN A 143 3.56 -17.37 34.39
N GLN A 144 2.92 -16.30 34.90
CA GLN A 144 2.46 -16.23 36.28
C GLN A 144 1.32 -17.20 36.56
N SER A 145 0.36 -17.36 35.63
CA SER A 145 -0.74 -18.31 35.80
C SER A 145 -0.28 -19.78 35.77
N ASN A 146 0.75 -20.10 34.95
CA ASN A 146 1.33 -21.45 34.90
C ASN A 146 2.30 -21.77 36.07
N GLY A 147 2.72 -20.74 36.81
CA GLY A 147 3.57 -20.90 38.01
C GLY A 147 2.81 -21.26 39.27
N VAL A 148 1.49 -21.14 39.26
CA VAL A 148 0.63 -21.39 40.47
C VAL A 148 0.24 -22.86 40.63
N ASP A 149 0.35 -23.70 39.59
CA ASP A 149 -0.03 -25.10 39.61
C ASP A 149 1.13 -26.06 39.98
N LYS A 150 2.21 -25.56 40.60
CA LYS A 150 3.29 -26.41 41.15
C LYS A 150 3.33 -26.29 42.67
N LYS A 151 2.27 -26.74 43.29
CA LYS A 151 2.30 -27.17 44.71
C LYS A 151 1.57 -28.50 44.87
#